data_3d336b1a990e31d220fe6b7be79574e0
#
_entry.id   3d336b1a990e31d220fe6b7be79574e0
#
_cell.length_a   1.000
_cell.length_b   1.000
_cell.length_c   1.000
_cell.angle_alpha   90.00
_cell.angle_beta   90.00
_cell.angle_gamma   90.00
#
_symmetry.space_group_name_H-M   'P 1'
#
loop_
_entity.id
_entity.type
_entity.pdbx_description
1 polymer ?
#
loop_
_entity_poly.entity_id
_entity_poly.type
_entity_poly.pdbx_seq_one_letter_code
_entity_poly.pdbx_strand_id
1 'polypeptide(L)'
;MKNKMLLMLSILFCFALADEFVDSKTTVGGYGELHYDMKGNDGDGKLDFHRFIVYFKHNFNSQWSLMSEVEIEHNMVGSESALGYKGGYVAMEQAYLNYWNGKWGFKGGVLLVPAGITNEYHEPPTFMSVERPEYNKYIIPTTWFDNGFAFYGTMSDFNWKVAFTGDLDGDAIGSGIRSARMKGVSSTTTSWTKTIQGSWTGMTGLKVGGSMTMNDAPTAAVAAVDAVPDSMNCGDDGMSECGNATDAVDAIAMGKVGVSLGEFNATYSAHNIYARMEYGMINYTDNPDGVESSSGYYVDLGYDIADLIGCGEDTNLYLWMRNSSYKKDDAGDAKDISLFGVTYKPMNNLSFKFEVGTAGDDDVMRMGLGYMF
;
A
#
# COMPACT_ATOMS: atom_id res chain seq x y z
N MET A 1 -4.62 -35.59 8.60
CA MET A 1 -5.00 -34.51 7.66
C MET A 1 -6.49 -34.51 7.32
N LYS A 2 -7.11 -35.64 6.95
CA LYS A 2 -8.55 -35.70 6.59
C LYS A 2 -9.52 -35.16 7.64
N ASN A 3 -9.28 -35.42 8.95
CA ASN A 3 -10.20 -34.98 10.04
C ASN A 3 -10.13 -33.44 10.31
N LYS A 4 -9.01 -32.79 10.02
CA LYS A 4 -8.89 -31.32 10.21
C LYS A 4 -9.57 -30.56 9.06
N MET A 5 -9.54 -31.12 7.85
CA MET A 5 -10.23 -30.55 6.68
C MET A 5 -11.77 -30.70 6.81
N LEU A 6 -12.24 -31.79 7.44
CA LEU A 6 -13.67 -31.98 7.70
C LEU A 6 -14.21 -31.00 8.76
N LEU A 7 -13.38 -30.64 9.76
CA LEU A 7 -13.76 -29.67 10.79
C LEU A 7 -13.81 -28.24 10.20
N MET A 8 -12.92 -27.89 9.29
CA MET A 8 -12.98 -26.61 8.58
C MET A 8 -14.20 -26.52 7.66
N LEU A 9 -14.54 -27.60 6.97
CA LEU A 9 -15.74 -27.65 6.12
C LEU A 9 -17.04 -27.56 6.94
N SER A 10 -17.09 -28.14 8.13
CA SER A 10 -18.28 -28.10 9.01
C SER A 10 -18.51 -26.72 9.62
N ILE A 11 -17.45 -25.92 9.85
CA ILE A 11 -17.56 -24.54 10.31
C ILE A 11 -18.11 -23.63 9.19
N LEU A 12 -17.75 -23.88 7.94
CA LEU A 12 -18.30 -23.14 6.78
C LEU A 12 -19.81 -23.41 6.57
N PHE A 13 -20.31 -24.61 6.91
CA PHE A 13 -21.70 -24.99 6.66
C PHE A 13 -22.70 -24.48 7.72
N CYS A 14 -22.26 -24.08 8.91
CA CYS A 14 -23.13 -23.53 9.95
C CYS A 14 -23.57 -22.08 9.72
N PHE A 15 -23.05 -21.39 8.70
CA PHE A 15 -23.42 -19.99 8.39
C PHE A 15 -24.58 -19.84 7.39
N ALA A 16 -25.18 -20.94 6.95
CA ALA A 16 -26.15 -20.94 5.83
C ALA A 16 -27.65 -20.79 6.24
N LEU A 17 -28.00 -20.54 7.49
CA LEU A 17 -29.39 -20.51 7.93
C LEU A 17 -29.77 -19.23 8.68
N ALA A 18 -29.81 -18.10 7.98
CA ALA A 18 -30.65 -16.96 8.35
C ALA A 18 -30.91 -16.12 7.10
N ASP A 19 -31.90 -16.52 6.33
CA ASP A 19 -32.37 -15.80 5.16
C ASP A 19 -33.43 -14.78 5.60
N GLU A 20 -32.98 -13.57 5.97
CA GLU A 20 -33.85 -12.41 5.96
C GLU A 20 -33.75 -11.80 4.56
N PHE A 21 -34.84 -11.78 3.78
CA PHE A 21 -34.91 -11.14 2.48
C PHE A 21 -34.67 -9.63 2.63
N VAL A 22 -33.40 -9.25 2.59
CA VAL A 22 -32.99 -7.85 2.40
C VAL A 22 -32.84 -7.64 0.90
N ASP A 23 -33.51 -6.64 0.35
CA ASP A 23 -33.34 -6.28 -1.06
C ASP A 23 -31.83 -6.09 -1.35
N SER A 24 -31.30 -6.90 -2.26
CA SER A 24 -29.91 -6.84 -2.65
C SER A 24 -29.63 -5.46 -3.29
N LYS A 25 -28.63 -4.74 -2.78
CA LYS A 25 -28.28 -3.43 -3.27
C LYS A 25 -26.84 -3.43 -3.79
N THR A 26 -26.69 -3.06 -5.06
CA THR A 26 -25.38 -2.77 -5.66
C THR A 26 -25.14 -1.27 -5.63
N THR A 27 -23.95 -0.88 -5.17
CA THR A 27 -23.49 0.50 -5.17
C THR A 27 -22.21 0.57 -6.00
N VAL A 28 -22.08 1.60 -6.82
CA VAL A 28 -20.88 1.95 -7.56
C VAL A 28 -20.37 3.27 -7.01
N GLY A 29 -19.08 3.37 -6.84
CA GLY A 29 -18.39 4.58 -6.44
C GLY A 29 -16.96 4.53 -6.94
N GLY A 30 -16.15 5.50 -6.57
CA GLY A 30 -14.77 5.51 -7.00
C GLY A 30 -14.06 6.81 -6.66
N TYR A 31 -12.85 6.94 -7.15
CA TYR A 31 -12.09 8.18 -7.03
C TYR A 31 -11.12 8.34 -8.19
N GLY A 32 -10.64 9.56 -8.36
CA GLY A 32 -9.55 9.85 -9.30
C GLY A 32 -8.75 11.05 -8.85
N GLU A 33 -7.55 11.17 -9.41
CA GLU A 33 -6.63 12.26 -9.11
C GLU A 33 -5.79 12.68 -10.32
N LEU A 34 -5.61 13.99 -10.45
CA LEU A 34 -4.73 14.64 -11.42
C LEU A 34 -3.63 15.37 -10.65
N HIS A 35 -2.39 15.14 -11.00
CA HIS A 35 -1.22 15.77 -10.40
C HIS A 35 -0.46 16.61 -11.41
N TYR A 36 0.02 17.76 -10.97
CA TYR A 36 1.08 18.52 -11.62
C TYR A 36 2.26 18.55 -10.65
N ASP A 37 3.39 18.01 -11.08
CA ASP A 37 4.63 17.92 -10.29
C ASP A 37 5.76 18.66 -11.02
N MET A 38 6.40 19.60 -10.33
CA MET A 38 7.59 20.28 -10.78
C MET A 38 8.69 20.01 -9.76
N LYS A 39 9.72 19.28 -10.19
CA LYS A 39 10.89 18.95 -9.38
C LYS A 39 12.12 19.65 -9.89
N GLY A 40 12.89 20.20 -8.93
CA GLY A 40 14.18 20.85 -9.22
C GLY A 40 14.07 22.17 -9.97
N ASN A 41 15.22 22.77 -10.24
CA ASN A 41 15.34 24.10 -10.86
C ASN A 41 15.23 24.08 -12.40
N ASP A 42 15.14 22.93 -13.04
CA ASP A 42 15.18 22.76 -14.50
C ASP A 42 13.83 22.95 -15.20
N GLY A 43 12.77 23.15 -14.44
CA GLY A 43 11.52 23.75 -14.92
C GLY A 43 10.56 22.85 -15.70
N ASP A 44 10.87 21.59 -15.96
CA ASP A 44 9.96 20.68 -16.67
C ASP A 44 8.90 20.11 -15.73
N GLY A 45 7.68 20.68 -15.81
CA GLY A 45 6.52 20.18 -15.08
C GLY A 45 5.91 18.95 -15.74
N LYS A 46 5.53 17.94 -14.93
CA LYS A 46 4.78 16.77 -15.38
C LYS A 46 3.32 16.90 -14.96
N LEU A 47 2.40 16.82 -15.92
CA LEU A 47 0.98 16.69 -15.66
C LEU A 47 0.60 15.22 -15.85
N ASP A 48 0.01 14.60 -14.81
CA ASP A 48 -0.29 13.20 -14.77
C ASP A 48 -1.69 12.96 -14.21
N PHE A 49 -2.59 12.38 -15.01
CA PHE A 49 -3.82 11.81 -14.46
C PHE A 49 -3.44 10.47 -13.82
N HIS A 50 -3.11 10.56 -12.54
CA HIS A 50 -2.36 9.55 -11.83
C HIS A 50 -3.11 8.24 -11.72
N ARG A 51 -4.42 8.28 -11.41
CA ARG A 51 -5.26 7.09 -11.30
C ARG A 51 -6.75 7.38 -11.42
N PHE A 52 -7.48 6.36 -11.83
CA PHE A 52 -8.93 6.28 -11.76
C PHE A 52 -9.34 4.92 -11.19
N ILE A 53 -10.11 4.95 -10.10
CA ILE A 53 -10.54 3.77 -9.38
C ILE A 53 -12.06 3.66 -9.43
N VAL A 54 -12.55 2.43 -9.58
CA VAL A 54 -13.98 2.10 -9.50
C VAL A 54 -14.22 1.06 -8.42
N TYR A 55 -15.14 1.36 -7.54
CA TYR A 55 -15.64 0.45 -6.51
C TYR A 55 -16.96 -0.19 -6.94
N PHE A 56 -17.09 -1.49 -6.69
CA PHE A 56 -18.36 -2.19 -6.70
C PHE A 56 -18.59 -2.81 -5.34
N LYS A 57 -19.70 -2.43 -4.71
CA LYS A 57 -20.17 -3.06 -3.46
C LYS A 57 -21.53 -3.66 -3.70
N HIS A 58 -21.72 -4.92 -3.32
CA HIS A 58 -22.99 -5.61 -3.38
C HIS A 58 -23.34 -6.21 -2.03
N ASN A 59 -24.52 -5.89 -1.46
CA ASN A 59 -25.01 -6.49 -0.25
C ASN A 59 -25.97 -7.64 -0.63
N PHE A 60 -25.59 -8.88 -0.30
CA PHE A 60 -26.45 -10.04 -0.51
C PHE A 60 -27.59 -10.07 0.53
N ASN A 61 -27.24 -9.73 1.78
CA ASN A 61 -28.17 -9.57 2.90
C ASN A 61 -27.55 -8.65 3.97
N SER A 62 -28.12 -8.62 5.19
CA SER A 62 -27.63 -7.78 6.30
C SER A 62 -26.24 -8.16 6.81
N GLN A 63 -25.77 -9.38 6.54
CA GLN A 63 -24.50 -9.91 7.05
C GLN A 63 -23.45 -10.08 5.95
N TRP A 64 -23.86 -10.45 4.75
CA TRP A 64 -22.95 -10.79 3.65
C TRP A 64 -22.91 -9.70 2.59
N SER A 65 -21.71 -9.36 2.18
CA SER A 65 -21.46 -8.39 1.09
C SER A 65 -20.23 -8.76 0.28
N LEU A 66 -20.19 -8.27 -0.94
CA LEU A 66 -19.01 -8.25 -1.81
C LEU A 66 -18.47 -6.83 -1.90
N MET A 67 -17.17 -6.68 -1.97
CA MET A 67 -16.47 -5.44 -2.31
C MET A 67 -15.41 -5.73 -3.36
N SER A 68 -15.32 -4.86 -4.37
CA SER A 68 -14.18 -4.87 -5.29
C SER A 68 -13.73 -3.44 -5.60
N GLU A 69 -12.44 -3.31 -5.87
CA GLU A 69 -11.77 -2.07 -6.22
C GLU A 69 -10.84 -2.34 -7.41
N VAL A 70 -11.09 -1.62 -8.50
CA VAL A 70 -10.33 -1.75 -9.75
C VAL A 70 -9.66 -0.42 -10.05
N GLU A 71 -8.34 -0.43 -10.14
CA GLU A 71 -7.50 0.71 -10.46
C GLU A 71 -7.07 0.71 -11.91
N ILE A 72 -7.09 1.88 -12.54
CA ILE A 72 -6.46 2.18 -13.82
C ILE A 72 -5.46 3.30 -13.59
N GLU A 73 -4.16 3.03 -13.77
CA GLU A 73 -3.10 4.03 -13.65
C GLU A 73 -2.75 4.68 -14.99
N HIS A 74 -2.36 5.95 -14.95
CA HIS A 74 -1.76 6.72 -16.07
C HIS A 74 -2.55 6.68 -17.38
N ASN A 75 -3.89 6.78 -17.32
CA ASN A 75 -4.83 6.89 -18.47
C ASN A 75 -4.82 5.71 -19.45
N MET A 76 -3.77 4.98 -19.60
CA MET A 76 -3.60 3.99 -20.65
C MET A 76 -3.06 2.68 -20.09
N VAL A 77 -3.75 1.60 -20.40
CA VAL A 77 -3.32 0.24 -20.04
C VAL A 77 -2.64 -0.39 -21.25
N GLY A 78 -1.48 -0.97 -21.02
CA GLY A 78 -0.77 -1.74 -22.04
C GLY A 78 0.68 -1.32 -22.23
N SER A 79 1.25 -1.85 -23.33
CA SER A 79 2.63 -1.69 -23.68
C SER A 79 3.03 -0.26 -24.02
N GLU A 80 4.29 -0.05 -24.11
CA GLU A 80 4.98 1.16 -24.50
C GLU A 80 4.28 1.95 -25.62
N SER A 81 4.04 3.24 -25.40
CA SER A 81 3.50 4.11 -26.45
C SER A 81 4.49 4.26 -27.59
N ALA A 82 4.02 4.75 -28.76
CA ALA A 82 4.89 5.07 -29.90
C ALA A 82 6.00 6.08 -29.57
N LEU A 83 5.90 6.78 -28.43
CA LEU A 83 6.89 7.74 -27.91
C LEU A 83 7.82 7.14 -26.84
N GLY A 84 7.77 5.82 -26.60
CA GLY A 84 8.60 5.15 -25.60
C GLY A 84 8.14 5.30 -24.15
N TYR A 85 6.95 5.86 -23.90
CA TYR A 85 6.40 5.95 -22.54
C TYR A 85 5.71 4.65 -22.17
N LYS A 86 6.02 4.11 -20.99
CA LYS A 86 5.31 2.96 -20.42
C LYS A 86 3.92 3.40 -20.00
N GLY A 87 2.90 2.71 -20.46
CA GLY A 87 1.52 2.87 -20.00
C GLY A 87 1.37 2.42 -18.53
N GLY A 88 0.23 2.76 -17.94
CA GLY A 88 -0.17 2.24 -16.66
C GLY A 88 -0.63 0.78 -16.74
N TYR A 89 -1.22 0.29 -15.67
CA TYR A 89 -1.77 -1.06 -15.57
C TYR A 89 -3.19 -1.03 -15.01
N VAL A 90 -3.90 -2.14 -15.15
CA VAL A 90 -5.13 -2.41 -14.40
C VAL A 90 -4.78 -3.33 -13.25
N ALA A 91 -5.14 -2.92 -12.04
CA ALA A 91 -4.99 -3.75 -10.85
C ALA A 91 -6.34 -3.96 -10.16
N MET A 92 -6.54 -5.12 -9.59
CA MET A 92 -7.62 -5.39 -8.66
C MET A 92 -7.03 -5.31 -7.25
N GLU A 93 -7.14 -4.13 -6.62
CA GLU A 93 -6.55 -3.89 -5.31
C GLU A 93 -7.35 -4.55 -4.19
N GLN A 94 -8.64 -4.68 -4.37
CA GLN A 94 -9.53 -5.39 -3.47
C GLN A 94 -10.60 -6.16 -4.25
N ALA A 95 -10.85 -7.41 -3.84
CA ALA A 95 -11.98 -8.20 -4.30
C ALA A 95 -12.27 -9.29 -3.28
N TYR A 96 -13.21 -9.05 -2.37
CA TYR A 96 -13.45 -9.96 -1.27
C TYR A 96 -14.93 -10.14 -0.92
N LEU A 97 -15.26 -11.33 -0.46
CA LEU A 97 -16.49 -11.60 0.25
C LEU A 97 -16.31 -11.18 1.71
N ASN A 98 -17.29 -10.47 2.25
CA ASN A 98 -17.31 -9.99 3.62
C ASN A 98 -18.52 -10.54 4.38
N TYR A 99 -18.27 -11.01 5.60
CA TYR A 99 -19.29 -11.35 6.60
C TYR A 99 -19.18 -10.41 7.80
N TRP A 100 -20.30 -9.94 8.33
CA TRP A 100 -20.35 -9.13 9.54
C TRP A 100 -21.60 -9.47 10.37
N ASN A 101 -21.43 -9.74 11.66
CA ASN A 101 -22.52 -10.09 12.56
C ASN A 101 -22.87 -9.01 13.61
N GLY A 102 -22.32 -7.79 13.43
CA GLY A 102 -22.51 -6.69 14.37
C GLY A 102 -21.39 -6.53 15.41
N LYS A 103 -20.54 -7.55 15.61
CA LYS A 103 -19.42 -7.52 16.57
C LYS A 103 -18.10 -7.93 15.95
N TRP A 104 -18.12 -8.95 15.13
CA TRP A 104 -16.95 -9.44 14.40
C TRP A 104 -17.33 -9.82 12.98
N GLY A 105 -16.34 -9.86 12.12
CA GLY A 105 -16.49 -10.18 10.71
C GLY A 105 -15.32 -10.98 10.17
N PHE A 106 -15.51 -11.41 8.95
CA PHE A 106 -14.53 -12.16 8.17
C PHE A 106 -14.48 -11.60 6.75
N LYS A 107 -13.30 -11.53 6.18
CA LYS A 107 -13.08 -11.21 4.77
C LYS A 107 -12.25 -12.32 4.12
N GLY A 108 -12.56 -12.67 2.88
CA GLY A 108 -11.78 -13.62 2.08
C GLY A 108 -11.74 -13.22 0.62
N GLY A 109 -10.55 -13.21 0.03
CA GLY A 109 -10.30 -12.79 -1.35
C GLY A 109 -9.03 -11.96 -1.48
N VAL A 110 -9.03 -10.93 -2.33
CA VAL A 110 -7.95 -9.95 -2.44
C VAL A 110 -8.17 -8.85 -1.41
N LEU A 111 -7.23 -8.68 -0.48
CA LEU A 111 -7.34 -7.82 0.68
C LEU A 111 -6.15 -6.85 0.76
N LEU A 112 -6.40 -5.63 1.20
CA LEU A 112 -5.33 -4.76 1.70
C LEU A 112 -4.77 -5.36 2.99
N VAL A 113 -3.44 -5.44 3.08
CA VAL A 113 -2.74 -5.81 4.32
C VAL A 113 -2.99 -4.71 5.36
N PRO A 114 -3.52 -5.02 6.56
CA PRO A 114 -3.86 -3.98 7.53
C PRO A 114 -2.62 -3.47 8.26
N ALA A 115 -1.72 -2.81 7.53
CA ALA A 115 -0.51 -2.18 8.02
C ALA A 115 -0.46 -0.71 7.58
N GLY A 116 -0.34 0.19 8.56
CA GLY A 116 -0.30 1.63 8.33
C GLY A 116 -1.66 2.27 7.98
N ILE A 117 -1.73 3.59 8.12
CA ILE A 117 -2.95 4.34 7.80
C ILE A 117 -3.14 4.44 6.28
N THR A 118 -2.08 4.85 5.58
CA THR A 118 -2.16 5.22 4.16
C THR A 118 -2.36 4.00 3.27
N ASN A 119 -2.01 2.79 3.71
CA ASN A 119 -2.34 1.59 2.95
C ASN A 119 -3.84 1.29 2.97
N GLU A 120 -4.55 1.59 4.07
CA GLU A 120 -5.99 1.35 4.18
C GLU A 120 -6.85 2.53 3.74
N TYR A 121 -6.33 3.78 3.85
CA TYR A 121 -7.05 5.03 3.55
C TYR A 121 -6.15 5.91 2.69
N HIS A 122 -6.21 5.69 1.38
CA HIS A 122 -5.32 6.32 0.41
C HIS A 122 -6.04 7.11 -0.69
N GLU A 123 -7.35 7.29 -0.55
CA GLU A 123 -8.15 8.10 -1.44
C GLU A 123 -7.74 9.58 -1.35
N PRO A 124 -7.67 10.31 -2.48
CA PRO A 124 -7.11 11.66 -2.52
C PRO A 124 -7.72 12.66 -1.54
N PRO A 125 -9.05 12.71 -1.29
CA PRO A 125 -9.60 13.63 -0.31
C PRO A 125 -9.33 13.29 1.16
N THR A 126 -8.73 12.12 1.45
CA THR A 126 -8.50 11.66 2.84
C THR A 126 -7.18 12.17 3.44
N PHE A 127 -6.30 12.78 2.66
CA PHE A 127 -5.03 13.37 3.09
C PHE A 127 -4.80 14.75 2.48
N MET A 128 -3.93 15.57 3.09
CA MET A 128 -3.78 16.98 2.74
C MET A 128 -2.85 17.24 1.56
N SER A 129 -1.77 16.48 1.42
CA SER A 129 -0.75 16.64 0.38
C SER A 129 -1.24 16.19 -0.99
N VAL A 130 -0.58 16.62 -2.05
CA VAL A 130 -0.81 16.11 -3.41
C VAL A 130 -0.38 14.65 -3.47
N GLU A 131 0.87 14.38 -3.12
CA GLU A 131 1.41 13.03 -3.06
C GLU A 131 1.30 12.45 -1.65
N ARG A 132 1.10 11.14 -1.57
CA ARG A 132 1.23 10.39 -0.31
C ARG A 132 2.62 10.59 0.28
N PRO A 133 2.82 10.48 1.61
CA PRO A 133 4.16 10.55 2.19
C PRO A 133 5.13 9.56 1.52
N GLU A 134 6.34 9.98 1.18
CA GLU A 134 7.35 9.06 0.62
C GLU A 134 7.68 7.91 1.60
N TYR A 135 7.53 8.12 2.90
CA TYR A 135 7.52 7.07 3.91
C TYR A 135 6.63 5.88 3.51
N ASN A 136 5.43 6.15 2.99
CA ASN A 136 4.48 5.14 2.52
C ASN A 136 4.85 4.53 1.15
N LYS A 137 5.97 4.92 0.58
CA LYS A 137 6.58 4.24 -0.57
C LYS A 137 7.66 3.25 -0.13
N TYR A 138 8.45 3.61 0.89
CA TYR A 138 9.68 2.89 1.21
C TYR A 138 9.60 2.07 2.49
N ILE A 139 8.78 2.46 3.48
CA ILE A 139 8.66 1.75 4.76
C ILE A 139 7.37 0.92 4.80
N ILE A 140 6.20 1.55 4.79
CA ILE A 140 4.92 0.83 4.69
C ILE A 140 4.31 1.15 3.33
N PRO A 141 4.51 0.30 2.31
CA PRO A 141 4.08 0.62 0.96
C PRO A 141 2.55 0.71 0.88
N THR A 142 2.05 1.80 0.32
CA THR A 142 0.64 1.90 -0.09
C THR A 142 0.31 0.91 -1.19
N THR A 143 -0.97 0.54 -1.27
CA THR A 143 -1.46 -0.49 -2.19
C THR A 143 -0.75 -1.83 -1.98
N TRP A 144 -0.48 -2.14 -0.70
CA TRP A 144 -0.05 -3.47 -0.30
C TRP A 144 -1.27 -4.34 -0.09
N PHE A 145 -1.61 -5.05 -1.14
CA PHE A 145 -2.70 -6.03 -1.15
C PHE A 145 -2.19 -7.40 -1.57
N ASP A 146 -2.90 -8.44 -1.18
CA ASP A 146 -2.64 -9.80 -1.61
C ASP A 146 -3.87 -10.69 -1.41
N ASN A 147 -3.81 -11.91 -1.95
CA ASN A 147 -4.81 -12.95 -1.69
C ASN A 147 -4.73 -13.41 -0.24
N GLY A 148 -5.88 -13.59 0.39
CA GLY A 148 -5.89 -14.02 1.77
C GLY A 148 -7.24 -13.95 2.46
N PHE A 149 -7.19 -13.92 3.78
CA PHE A 149 -8.36 -13.79 4.62
C PHE A 149 -8.03 -12.98 5.88
N ALA A 150 -9.04 -12.32 6.42
CA ALA A 150 -8.92 -11.55 7.64
C ALA A 150 -10.13 -11.73 8.54
N PHE A 151 -9.87 -11.73 9.85
CA PHE A 151 -10.88 -11.58 10.89
C PHE A 151 -10.76 -10.19 11.48
N TYR A 152 -11.87 -9.58 11.80
CA TYR A 152 -11.89 -8.24 12.38
C TYR A 152 -13.09 -8.06 13.30
N GLY A 153 -13.03 -7.06 14.16
CA GLY A 153 -14.13 -6.79 15.07
C GLY A 153 -13.95 -5.52 15.87
N THR A 154 -15.01 -5.21 16.65
CA THR A 154 -15.04 -4.09 17.56
C THR A 154 -15.36 -4.55 18.96
N MET A 155 -14.77 -3.91 19.96
CA MET A 155 -15.01 -4.14 21.37
C MET A 155 -15.01 -2.79 22.10
N SER A 156 -16.19 -2.21 22.32
CA SER A 156 -16.34 -0.81 22.73
C SER A 156 -15.62 0.12 21.73
N ASP A 157 -14.69 0.92 22.21
CA ASP A 157 -13.90 1.87 21.42
C ASP A 157 -12.66 1.26 20.74
N PHE A 158 -12.43 -0.04 20.94
CA PHE A 158 -11.32 -0.76 20.32
C PHE A 158 -11.77 -1.51 19.06
N ASN A 159 -10.99 -1.35 18.00
CA ASN A 159 -11.12 -2.12 16.76
C ASN A 159 -9.87 -2.98 16.61
N TRP A 160 -10.05 -4.18 16.08
CA TRP A 160 -8.97 -5.13 15.84
C TRP A 160 -9.11 -5.83 14.50
N LYS A 161 -7.98 -6.21 13.90
CA LYS A 161 -7.90 -7.06 12.70
C LYS A 161 -6.76 -8.05 12.86
N VAL A 162 -6.97 -9.25 12.32
CA VAL A 162 -5.94 -10.28 12.15
C VAL A 162 -6.06 -10.78 10.72
N ALA A 163 -4.99 -10.62 9.94
CA ALA A 163 -4.96 -11.00 8.53
C ALA A 163 -3.89 -12.04 8.26
N PHE A 164 -4.17 -12.90 7.28
CA PHE A 164 -3.25 -13.87 6.71
C PHE A 164 -3.32 -13.72 5.19
N THR A 165 -2.22 -13.27 4.61
CA THR A 165 -2.11 -13.02 3.16
C THR A 165 -0.93 -13.79 2.57
N GLY A 166 -0.78 -13.79 1.27
CA GLY A 166 0.35 -14.40 0.59
C GLY A 166 1.69 -13.93 1.12
N ASP A 167 2.74 -14.69 0.85
CA ASP A 167 4.11 -14.38 1.25
C ASP A 167 4.63 -13.13 0.52
N LEU A 168 5.65 -12.51 1.07
CA LEU A 168 6.54 -11.63 0.33
C LEU A 168 7.53 -12.47 -0.48
N ASP A 169 8.02 -11.92 -1.58
CA ASP A 169 9.11 -12.51 -2.37
C ASP A 169 10.46 -12.22 -1.70
N GLY A 170 11.09 -13.24 -1.13
CA GLY A 170 12.36 -13.10 -0.43
C GLY A 170 13.50 -12.62 -1.31
N ASP A 171 13.48 -12.96 -2.61
CA ASP A 171 14.51 -12.54 -3.57
C ASP A 171 14.39 -11.04 -3.95
N ALA A 172 13.22 -10.45 -3.72
CA ALA A 172 12.95 -9.04 -4.01
C ALA A 172 13.01 -8.13 -2.76
N ILE A 173 13.36 -8.67 -1.59
CA ILE A 173 13.63 -7.90 -0.38
C ILE A 173 15.07 -7.40 -0.46
N GLY A 174 15.22 -6.08 -0.54
CA GLY A 174 16.51 -5.42 -0.39
C GLY A 174 16.41 -4.44 0.77
N SER A 175 16.41 -3.16 0.46
CA SER A 175 16.15 -2.07 1.42
C SER A 175 14.68 -1.66 1.41
N GLY A 176 13.76 -2.57 1.75
CA GLY A 176 12.33 -2.37 1.81
C GLY A 176 11.51 -3.52 1.22
N ILE A 177 10.23 -3.53 1.54
CA ILE A 177 9.31 -4.61 1.15
C ILE A 177 8.45 -4.27 -0.08
N ARG A 178 8.61 -3.07 -0.68
CA ARG A 178 7.75 -2.62 -1.79
C ARG A 178 7.84 -3.54 -3.00
N SER A 179 9.06 -3.91 -3.41
CA SER A 179 9.31 -4.79 -4.56
C SER A 179 8.93 -6.24 -4.28
N ALA A 180 8.94 -6.64 -3.02
CA ALA A 180 8.64 -8.00 -2.59
C ALA A 180 7.13 -8.34 -2.54
N ARG A 181 6.24 -7.36 -2.76
CA ARG A 181 4.79 -7.59 -2.77
C ARG A 181 4.38 -8.38 -4.03
N MET A 182 3.87 -9.58 -3.85
CA MET A 182 3.43 -10.43 -4.97
C MET A 182 2.09 -10.01 -5.57
N LYS A 183 1.29 -9.21 -4.83
CA LYS A 183 0.02 -8.61 -5.29
C LYS A 183 -0.99 -9.62 -5.87
N GLY A 184 -1.03 -10.82 -5.34
CA GLY A 184 -1.96 -11.86 -5.78
C GLY A 184 -1.55 -12.62 -7.04
N VAL A 185 -0.60 -12.11 -7.84
CA VAL A 185 -0.22 -12.71 -9.12
C VAL A 185 0.58 -14.00 -8.94
N SER A 186 1.52 -14.00 -7.97
CA SER A 186 2.42 -15.13 -7.72
C SER A 186 2.39 -15.55 -6.26
N SER A 187 1.36 -15.16 -5.51
CA SER A 187 1.28 -15.34 -4.07
C SER A 187 1.47 -16.78 -3.65
N THR A 188 2.51 -17.04 -2.90
CA THR A 188 2.76 -18.30 -2.20
C THR A 188 2.25 -18.21 -0.77
N THR A 189 2.15 -19.33 -0.10
CA THR A 189 1.67 -19.42 1.30
C THR A 189 2.55 -20.36 2.11
N THR A 190 3.84 -20.36 1.81
CA THR A 190 4.84 -21.18 2.50
C THR A 190 4.93 -20.79 3.98
N SER A 191 4.93 -19.50 4.24
CA SER A 191 5.05 -18.92 5.57
C SER A 191 3.83 -18.11 5.99
N TRP A 192 3.05 -17.61 5.06
CA TRP A 192 1.99 -16.63 5.24
C TRP A 192 2.47 -15.30 5.82
N THR A 193 2.09 -14.20 5.23
CA THR A 193 2.18 -12.89 5.86
C THR A 193 1.10 -12.78 6.92
N LYS A 194 1.50 -12.55 8.16
CA LYS A 194 0.62 -12.48 9.33
C LYS A 194 0.62 -11.06 9.85
N THR A 195 -0.55 -10.43 9.88
CA THR A 195 -0.70 -9.06 10.38
C THR A 195 -1.73 -9.00 11.49
N ILE A 196 -1.38 -8.32 12.58
CA ILE A 196 -2.29 -7.95 13.65
C ILE A 196 -2.32 -6.42 13.71
N GLN A 197 -3.52 -5.84 13.73
CA GLN A 197 -3.75 -4.41 13.85
C GLN A 197 -4.74 -4.15 14.98
N GLY A 198 -4.49 -3.08 15.74
CA GLY A 198 -5.41 -2.57 16.75
C GLY A 198 -5.55 -1.06 16.67
N SER A 199 -6.72 -0.52 16.99
CA SER A 199 -6.92 0.92 17.11
C SER A 199 -7.97 1.26 18.17
N TRP A 200 -7.81 2.43 18.79
CA TRP A 200 -8.72 2.98 19.77
C TRP A 200 -9.30 4.33 19.29
N THR A 201 -10.60 4.52 19.50
CA THR A 201 -11.37 5.68 19.02
C THR A 201 -12.25 6.31 20.12
N GLY A 202 -11.92 6.11 21.39
CA GLY A 202 -12.75 6.55 22.55
C GLY A 202 -12.74 8.05 22.82
N MET A 203 -12.05 8.87 22.02
CA MET A 203 -12.09 10.33 22.10
C MET A 203 -12.51 10.91 20.74
N THR A 204 -13.46 11.86 20.77
CA THR A 204 -13.94 12.54 19.56
C THR A 204 -12.79 13.11 18.72
N GLY A 205 -12.75 12.74 17.45
CA GLY A 205 -11.73 13.18 16.50
C GLY A 205 -10.39 12.44 16.62
N LEU A 206 -10.10 11.70 17.70
CA LEU A 206 -8.84 10.98 17.90
C LEU A 206 -8.98 9.49 17.56
N LYS A 207 -8.07 9.00 16.74
CA LYS A 207 -7.81 7.57 16.55
C LYS A 207 -6.32 7.32 16.81
N VAL A 208 -6.00 6.35 17.64
CA VAL A 208 -4.63 5.87 17.89
C VAL A 208 -4.60 4.39 17.54
N GLY A 209 -3.58 3.96 16.85
CA GLY A 209 -3.48 2.59 16.40
C GLY A 209 -2.07 2.12 16.15
N GLY A 210 -1.96 0.89 15.71
CA GLY A 210 -0.70 0.29 15.30
C GLY A 210 -0.90 -1.11 14.78
N SER A 211 0.12 -1.61 14.11
CA SER A 211 0.12 -2.94 13.54
C SER A 211 1.47 -3.63 13.69
N MET A 212 1.44 -4.96 13.63
CA MET A 212 2.61 -5.81 13.55
C MET A 212 2.42 -6.82 12.42
N THR A 213 3.37 -6.87 11.51
CA THR A 213 3.36 -7.79 10.37
C THR A 213 4.63 -8.63 10.36
N MET A 214 4.50 -9.93 10.15
CA MET A 214 5.61 -10.87 10.09
C MET A 214 5.47 -11.76 8.86
N ASN A 215 6.60 -12.03 8.21
CA ASN A 215 6.73 -13.02 7.15
C ASN A 215 8.15 -13.61 7.15
N ASP A 216 8.28 -14.91 6.96
CA ASP A 216 9.52 -15.58 6.58
C ASP A 216 9.47 -15.71 5.04
N ALA A 217 9.83 -14.66 4.31
CA ALA A 217 9.70 -14.55 2.87
C ALA A 217 10.57 -15.60 2.16
N PRO A 218 9.99 -16.55 1.42
CA PRO A 218 10.76 -17.59 0.78
C PRO A 218 11.62 -17.02 -0.37
N THR A 219 12.84 -17.55 -0.52
CA THR A 219 13.71 -17.28 -1.67
C THR A 219 13.66 -18.45 -2.64
N ALA A 220 13.88 -18.19 -3.93
CA ALA A 220 13.97 -19.24 -4.92
C ALA A 220 15.23 -20.11 -4.70
N ALA A 221 15.10 -21.40 -5.03
CA ALA A 221 16.28 -22.25 -5.16
C ALA A 221 16.98 -21.92 -6.47
N VAL A 222 18.32 -21.80 -6.44
CA VAL A 222 19.13 -21.64 -7.64
C VAL A 222 19.75 -23.00 -8.00
N ALA A 223 19.48 -23.49 -9.19
CA ALA A 223 20.13 -24.70 -9.69
C ALA A 223 21.63 -24.43 -9.94
N ALA A 224 22.46 -25.43 -9.69
CA ALA A 224 23.86 -25.35 -10.09
C ALA A 224 23.97 -25.14 -11.60
N VAL A 225 24.81 -24.22 -12.00
CA VAL A 225 25.16 -23.96 -13.41
C VAL A 225 26.66 -24.21 -13.53
N ASP A 226 27.03 -25.16 -14.41
CA ASP A 226 28.44 -25.40 -14.70
C ASP A 226 29.07 -24.19 -15.38
N ALA A 227 30.32 -23.90 -15.07
CA ALA A 227 31.07 -22.84 -15.75
C ALA A 227 31.11 -23.16 -17.27
N VAL A 228 30.71 -22.20 -18.07
CA VAL A 228 30.91 -22.27 -19.52
C VAL A 228 32.25 -21.56 -19.80
N PRO A 229 33.29 -22.32 -20.19
CA PRO A 229 34.56 -21.71 -20.53
C PRO A 229 34.39 -20.80 -21.74
N ASP A 230 35.14 -19.72 -21.76
CA ASP A 230 35.26 -18.88 -22.95
C ASP A 230 35.64 -19.76 -24.12
N SER A 231 34.76 -19.89 -25.10
CA SER A 231 35.04 -20.80 -26.23
C SER A 231 36.15 -20.16 -27.09
N MET A 232 37.38 -20.61 -26.85
CA MET A 232 38.56 -20.22 -27.64
C MET A 232 38.52 -20.75 -29.09
N ASN A 233 37.40 -21.22 -29.59
CA ASN A 233 37.20 -21.61 -30.96
C ASN A 233 36.23 -20.64 -31.64
N CYS A 234 36.66 -19.39 -31.80
CA CYS A 234 36.12 -18.57 -32.86
C CYS A 234 36.58 -19.19 -34.17
N GLY A 235 35.70 -19.88 -34.88
CA GLY A 235 36.04 -20.46 -36.17
C GLY A 235 36.53 -19.37 -37.11
N ASP A 236 37.46 -19.71 -37.97
CA ASP A 236 38.14 -18.87 -38.96
C ASP A 236 37.17 -18.31 -40.03
N ASP A 237 35.85 -18.49 -39.86
CA ASP A 237 34.76 -18.12 -40.75
C ASP A 237 34.08 -16.77 -40.47
N GLY A 238 34.48 -16.08 -39.42
CA GLY A 238 34.04 -14.69 -39.08
C GLY A 238 32.55 -14.54 -38.77
N MET A 239 31.79 -15.62 -38.50
CA MET A 239 30.35 -15.60 -38.24
C MET A 239 29.91 -16.18 -36.88
N SER A 240 30.81 -16.60 -36.03
CA SER A 240 30.46 -17.12 -34.69
C SER A 240 30.52 -16.01 -33.68
N GLU A 241 29.38 -15.65 -33.05
CA GLU A 241 29.35 -14.80 -31.84
C GLU A 241 30.11 -15.57 -30.76
N CYS A 242 31.19 -14.96 -30.26
CA CYS A 242 31.93 -15.50 -29.12
C CYS A 242 31.04 -15.33 -27.87
N GLY A 243 30.57 -16.44 -27.29
CA GLY A 243 29.86 -16.40 -26.02
C GLY A 243 30.83 -16.02 -24.90
N ASN A 244 30.44 -15.06 -24.07
CA ASN A 244 31.22 -14.69 -22.89
C ASN A 244 31.31 -15.89 -21.94
N ALA A 245 32.46 -16.04 -21.28
CA ALA A 245 32.65 -16.99 -20.19
C ALA A 245 31.62 -16.70 -19.09
N THR A 246 30.98 -17.73 -18.57
CA THR A 246 30.15 -17.64 -17.38
C THR A 246 30.77 -18.45 -16.27
N ASP A 247 30.85 -17.84 -15.06
CA ASP A 247 31.35 -18.54 -13.87
C ASP A 247 30.38 -19.65 -13.44
N ALA A 248 30.93 -20.70 -12.81
CA ALA A 248 30.10 -21.72 -12.19
C ALA A 248 29.29 -21.11 -11.05
N VAL A 249 28.02 -21.46 -10.98
CA VAL A 249 27.14 -21.10 -9.86
C VAL A 249 26.81 -22.38 -9.10
N ASP A 250 27.15 -22.41 -7.83
CA ASP A 250 26.77 -23.50 -6.94
C ASP A 250 25.25 -23.53 -6.73
N ALA A 251 24.70 -24.73 -6.54
CA ALA A 251 23.29 -24.86 -6.19
C ALA A 251 23.00 -24.19 -4.84
N ILE A 252 22.06 -23.26 -4.82
CA ILE A 252 21.58 -22.62 -3.60
C ILE A 252 20.23 -23.25 -3.25
N ALA A 253 20.13 -23.82 -2.06
CA ALA A 253 18.85 -24.32 -1.56
C ALA A 253 17.88 -23.17 -1.32
N MET A 254 16.58 -23.45 -1.42
CA MET A 254 15.55 -22.49 -0.99
C MET A 254 15.81 -22.03 0.43
N GLY A 255 15.89 -20.73 0.62
CA GLY A 255 16.08 -20.06 1.91
C GLY A 255 14.86 -19.22 2.29
N LYS A 256 15.09 -18.27 3.17
CA LYS A 256 14.07 -17.30 3.57
C LYS A 256 14.73 -16.01 4.06
N VAL A 257 14.04 -14.89 3.89
CA VAL A 257 14.36 -13.61 4.53
C VAL A 257 13.27 -13.34 5.57
N GLY A 258 13.65 -13.23 6.83
CA GLY A 258 12.70 -12.88 7.88
C GLY A 258 12.39 -11.39 7.83
N VAL A 259 11.10 -11.05 7.87
CA VAL A 259 10.58 -9.68 7.89
C VAL A 259 9.71 -9.50 9.12
N SER A 260 10.01 -8.49 9.92
CA SER A 260 9.20 -8.06 11.05
C SER A 260 8.97 -6.55 10.98
N LEU A 261 7.76 -6.15 10.64
CA LEU A 261 7.33 -4.76 10.55
C LEU A 261 6.49 -4.41 11.78
N GLY A 262 6.89 -3.37 12.51
CA GLY A 262 6.10 -2.72 13.55
C GLY A 262 5.71 -1.31 13.12
N GLU A 263 4.48 -0.91 13.43
CA GLU A 263 3.95 0.42 13.08
C GLU A 263 3.09 0.96 14.21
N PHE A 264 3.18 2.28 14.42
CA PHE A 264 2.33 3.05 15.31
C PHE A 264 1.81 4.28 14.58
N ASN A 265 0.53 4.62 14.81
CA ASN A 265 -0.11 5.75 14.17
C ASN A 265 -1.10 6.49 15.07
N ALA A 266 -1.34 7.76 14.74
CA ALA A 266 -2.40 8.56 15.34
C ALA A 266 -2.98 9.53 14.31
N THR A 267 -4.29 9.74 14.37
CA THR A 267 -4.99 10.79 13.62
C THR A 267 -5.89 11.60 14.55
N TYR A 268 -5.93 12.90 14.33
CA TYR A 268 -6.87 13.79 15.00
C TYR A 268 -7.54 14.70 13.98
N SER A 269 -8.86 14.74 14.00
CA SER A 269 -9.66 15.60 13.11
C SER A 269 -10.87 16.11 13.87
N ALA A 270 -10.70 17.23 14.58
CA ALA A 270 -11.76 17.96 15.29
C ALA A 270 -11.28 19.38 15.58
N HIS A 271 -12.22 20.30 15.91
CA HIS A 271 -11.95 21.69 16.32
C HIS A 271 -11.07 22.45 15.32
N ASN A 272 -11.34 22.27 14.02
CA ASN A 272 -10.57 22.84 12.90
C ASN A 272 -9.11 22.39 12.83
N ILE A 273 -8.70 21.39 13.64
CA ILE A 273 -7.36 20.83 13.65
C ILE A 273 -7.38 19.50 12.89
N TYR A 274 -6.42 19.35 11.99
CA TYR A 274 -6.05 18.08 11.38
C TYR A 274 -4.63 17.72 11.83
N ALA A 275 -4.48 16.52 12.36
CA ALA A 275 -3.16 15.96 12.66
C ALA A 275 -3.14 14.49 12.24
N ARG A 276 -2.04 14.05 11.64
CA ARG A 276 -1.82 12.66 11.25
C ARG A 276 -0.35 12.34 11.42
N MET A 277 -0.05 11.23 12.07
CA MET A 277 1.31 10.74 12.20
C MET A 277 1.36 9.23 12.03
N GLU A 278 2.47 8.76 11.55
CA GLU A 278 2.79 7.35 11.43
C GLU A 278 4.30 7.17 11.58
N TYR A 279 4.70 6.16 12.34
CA TYR A 279 6.07 5.69 12.46
C TYR A 279 6.10 4.20 12.19
N GLY A 280 7.05 3.73 11.42
CA GLY A 280 7.24 2.31 11.13
C GLY A 280 8.70 1.91 11.09
N MET A 281 8.95 0.66 11.46
CA MET A 281 10.26 0.05 11.42
C MET A 281 10.13 -1.39 10.93
N ILE A 282 10.98 -1.76 9.98
CA ILE A 282 11.13 -3.12 9.49
C ILE A 282 12.49 -3.63 9.95
N ASN A 283 12.51 -4.81 10.55
CA ASN A 283 13.74 -5.55 10.83
C ASN A 283 13.80 -6.75 9.89
N TYR A 284 14.98 -7.02 9.36
CA TYR A 284 15.25 -8.13 8.46
C TYR A 284 16.18 -9.12 9.14
N THR A 285 16.02 -10.41 8.82
CA THR A 285 16.98 -11.47 9.18
C THR A 285 17.32 -12.24 7.91
N ASP A 286 18.59 -12.63 7.79
CA ASP A 286 19.11 -13.34 6.61
C ASP A 286 18.90 -12.58 5.29
N ASN A 287 18.93 -11.24 5.33
CA ASN A 287 18.81 -10.39 4.14
C ASN A 287 20.11 -10.42 3.33
N PRO A 288 20.09 -10.90 2.07
CA PRO A 288 21.30 -11.04 1.26
C PRO A 288 21.98 -9.71 0.94
N ASP A 289 21.24 -8.58 0.93
CA ASP A 289 21.79 -7.23 0.71
C ASP A 289 22.46 -6.65 1.96
N GLY A 290 22.45 -7.37 3.09
CA GLY A 290 23.10 -6.95 4.34
C GLY A 290 22.35 -5.85 5.09
N VAL A 291 21.18 -5.41 4.63
CA VAL A 291 20.35 -4.43 5.34
C VAL A 291 19.69 -5.09 6.55
N GLU A 292 19.91 -4.54 7.75
CA GLU A 292 19.35 -5.06 8.99
C GLU A 292 17.99 -4.42 9.31
N SER A 293 17.79 -3.13 8.96
CA SER A 293 16.52 -2.45 9.21
C SER A 293 16.24 -1.31 8.25
N SER A 294 14.94 -0.99 8.11
CA SER A 294 14.43 0.22 7.48
C SER A 294 13.46 0.90 8.43
N SER A 295 13.48 2.22 8.53
CA SER A 295 12.56 2.94 9.43
C SER A 295 12.22 4.32 8.90
N GLY A 296 11.12 4.89 9.40
CA GLY A 296 10.74 6.24 9.04
C GLY A 296 9.48 6.69 9.75
N TYR A 297 9.14 7.96 9.51
CA TYR A 297 7.93 8.58 10.01
C TYR A 297 7.44 9.68 9.09
N TYR A 298 6.20 10.08 9.29
CA TYR A 298 5.70 11.37 8.87
C TYR A 298 4.75 11.95 9.93
N VAL A 299 4.68 13.29 9.95
CA VAL A 299 3.74 14.06 10.76
C VAL A 299 3.15 15.15 9.88
N ASP A 300 1.83 15.14 9.74
CA ASP A 300 1.05 16.19 9.10
C ASP A 300 0.30 16.98 10.20
N LEU A 301 0.37 18.29 10.12
CA LEU A 301 -0.41 19.20 10.95
C LEU A 301 -1.12 20.20 10.06
N GLY A 302 -2.40 20.42 10.26
CA GLY A 302 -3.20 21.36 9.50
C GLY A 302 -4.22 22.07 10.36
N TYR A 303 -4.59 23.28 9.94
CA TYR A 303 -5.65 24.06 10.56
C TYR A 303 -6.63 24.54 9.48
N ASP A 304 -7.91 24.29 9.70
CA ASP A 304 -8.98 24.75 8.83
C ASP A 304 -9.31 26.21 9.13
N ILE A 305 -9.11 27.07 8.13
CA ILE A 305 -9.38 28.50 8.22
C ILE A 305 -10.68 28.92 7.51
N ALA A 306 -11.48 27.99 7.00
CA ALA A 306 -12.67 28.28 6.22
C ALA A 306 -13.65 29.19 6.98
N ASP A 307 -13.91 28.88 8.24
CA ASP A 307 -14.79 29.66 9.10
C ASP A 307 -14.25 31.09 9.35
N LEU A 308 -12.93 31.25 9.46
CA LEU A 308 -12.28 32.56 9.73
C LEU A 308 -12.43 33.53 8.56
N ILE A 309 -12.55 33.01 7.34
CA ILE A 309 -12.66 33.83 6.12
C ILE A 309 -14.08 33.82 5.52
N GLY A 310 -15.05 33.21 6.24
CA GLY A 310 -16.47 33.23 5.86
C GLY A 310 -16.83 32.33 4.67
N CYS A 311 -16.14 31.19 4.50
CA CYS A 311 -16.56 30.16 3.55
C CYS A 311 -17.85 29.47 4.01
N GLY A 312 -18.55 28.81 3.09
CA GLY A 312 -19.79 28.08 3.38
C GLY A 312 -19.58 26.89 4.34
N GLU A 313 -20.66 26.46 5.01
CA GLU A 313 -20.66 25.46 6.09
C GLU A 313 -20.05 24.09 5.68
N ASP A 314 -20.13 23.70 4.41
CA ASP A 314 -19.59 22.41 3.90
C ASP A 314 -18.17 22.53 3.34
N THR A 315 -17.56 23.73 3.47
CA THR A 315 -16.27 24.05 2.87
C THR A 315 -15.14 23.95 3.90
N ASN A 316 -14.01 23.34 3.55
CA ASN A 316 -12.79 23.40 4.36
C ASN A 316 -11.64 24.02 3.55
N LEU A 317 -10.82 24.79 4.22
CA LEU A 317 -9.57 25.35 3.69
C LEU A 317 -8.44 25.17 4.69
N TYR A 318 -7.68 24.10 4.49
CA TYR A 318 -6.56 23.78 5.38
C TYR A 318 -5.28 24.47 4.94
N LEU A 319 -4.64 25.16 5.89
CA LEU A 319 -3.21 25.43 5.83
C LEU A 319 -2.51 24.32 6.60
N TRP A 320 -1.55 23.65 5.97
CA TRP A 320 -0.94 22.47 6.57
C TRP A 320 0.57 22.42 6.32
N MET A 321 1.25 21.61 7.12
CA MET A 321 2.65 21.27 7.00
C MET A 321 2.88 19.78 7.19
N ARG A 322 3.92 19.24 6.54
CA ARG A 322 4.45 17.90 6.74
C ARG A 322 5.92 17.96 7.10
N ASN A 323 6.30 17.19 8.12
CA ASN A 323 7.67 16.77 8.36
C ASN A 323 7.73 15.25 8.28
N SER A 324 8.65 14.73 7.47
CA SER A 324 8.80 13.30 7.22
C SER A 324 10.28 12.97 7.07
N SER A 325 10.68 11.80 7.54
CA SER A 325 12.02 11.27 7.36
C SER A 325 11.98 9.76 7.23
N TYR A 326 12.83 9.20 6.38
CA TYR A 326 12.98 7.75 6.29
C TYR A 326 14.40 7.33 5.94
N LYS A 327 14.77 6.16 6.47
CA LYS A 327 15.99 5.42 6.14
C LYS A 327 15.58 4.07 5.53
N LYS A 328 16.06 3.78 4.34
CA LYS A 328 15.84 2.46 3.70
C LYS A 328 16.81 1.41 4.19
N ASP A 329 17.95 1.85 4.68
CA ASP A 329 19.08 1.05 5.12
C ASP A 329 19.59 1.66 6.43
N ASP A 330 19.83 0.82 7.44
CA ASP A 330 20.33 1.25 8.75
C ASP A 330 21.72 1.90 8.67
N ALA A 331 22.54 1.50 7.68
CA ALA A 331 23.84 2.11 7.41
C ALA A 331 23.77 3.36 6.54
N GLY A 332 22.63 3.58 5.84
CA GLY A 332 22.43 4.69 4.91
C GLY A 332 22.03 6.00 5.58
N ASP A 333 22.01 7.08 4.79
CA ASP A 333 21.53 8.40 5.22
C ASP A 333 20.00 8.46 5.24
N ALA A 334 19.45 9.26 6.14
CA ALA A 334 18.04 9.56 6.15
C ALA A 334 17.69 10.55 5.03
N LYS A 335 16.52 10.37 4.39
CA LYS A 335 15.93 11.39 3.52
C LYS A 335 14.88 12.16 4.29
N ASP A 336 15.14 13.45 4.49
CA ASP A 336 14.25 14.38 5.16
C ASP A 336 13.37 15.11 4.16
N ILE A 337 12.10 15.31 4.51
CA ILE A 337 11.09 15.96 3.67
C ILE A 337 10.32 16.95 4.51
N SER A 338 10.24 18.19 4.04
CA SER A 338 9.46 19.25 4.67
C SER A 338 8.58 19.92 3.61
N LEU A 339 7.26 19.83 3.81
CA LEU A 339 6.28 20.42 2.90
C LEU A 339 5.35 21.37 3.65
N PHE A 340 4.91 22.41 2.93
CA PHE A 340 3.85 23.31 3.34
C PHE A 340 2.81 23.35 2.23
N GLY A 341 1.55 23.41 2.59
CA GLY A 341 0.53 23.39 1.55
C GLY A 341 -0.80 23.98 1.96
N VAL A 342 -1.63 24.09 0.95
CA VAL A 342 -3.03 24.50 1.06
C VAL A 342 -3.89 23.41 0.45
N THR A 343 -4.95 23.02 1.16
CA THR A 343 -5.94 22.07 0.64
C THR A 343 -7.32 22.70 0.78
N TYR A 344 -7.92 22.99 -0.36
CA TYR A 344 -9.28 23.50 -0.47
C TYR A 344 -10.25 22.38 -0.79
N LYS A 345 -11.25 22.19 0.05
CA LYS A 345 -12.33 21.22 -0.14
C LYS A 345 -13.66 21.98 -0.20
N PRO A 346 -14.21 22.27 -1.39
CA PRO A 346 -15.54 22.86 -1.51
C PRO A 346 -16.65 21.93 -1.01
N MET A 347 -16.36 20.64 -0.91
CA MET A 347 -17.17 19.57 -0.30
C MET A 347 -16.23 18.41 0.11
N ASN A 348 -16.70 17.51 0.95
CA ASN A 348 -15.86 16.46 1.55
C ASN A 348 -15.18 15.52 0.53
N ASN A 349 -15.80 15.31 -0.62
CA ASN A 349 -15.28 14.39 -1.65
C ASN A 349 -14.58 15.07 -2.82
N LEU A 350 -14.27 16.35 -2.73
CA LEU A 350 -13.52 17.08 -3.75
C LEU A 350 -12.39 17.87 -3.07
N SER A 351 -11.19 17.79 -3.60
CA SER A 351 -10.03 18.51 -3.06
C SER A 351 -9.18 19.13 -4.16
N PHE A 352 -8.80 20.39 -3.96
CA PHE A 352 -7.77 21.09 -4.71
C PHE A 352 -6.60 21.32 -3.78
N LYS A 353 -5.42 20.97 -4.22
CA LYS A 353 -4.23 20.93 -3.38
C LYS A 353 -3.09 21.68 -4.03
N PHE A 354 -2.32 22.38 -3.21
CA PHE A 354 -1.07 23.01 -3.60
C PHE A 354 -0.05 22.78 -2.49
N GLU A 355 1.18 22.43 -2.85
CA GLU A 355 2.26 22.23 -1.90
C GLU A 355 3.60 22.67 -2.45
N VAL A 356 4.44 23.13 -1.55
CA VAL A 356 5.84 23.49 -1.79
C VAL A 356 6.72 23.01 -0.66
N GLY A 357 7.98 22.78 -0.91
CA GLY A 357 8.95 22.41 0.11
C GLY A 357 10.17 21.72 -0.44
N THR A 358 10.77 20.85 0.36
CA THR A 358 11.98 20.11 0.01
C THR A 358 11.83 18.62 0.25
N ALA A 359 12.49 17.80 -0.57
CA ALA A 359 12.58 16.36 -0.42
C ALA A 359 14.04 15.92 -0.62
N GLY A 360 14.80 15.85 0.49
CA GLY A 360 16.25 15.81 0.45
C GLY A 360 16.79 17.14 -0.09
N ASP A 361 17.62 17.07 -1.11
CA ASP A 361 18.22 18.25 -1.77
C ASP A 361 17.33 18.85 -2.87
N ASP A 362 16.19 18.21 -3.18
CA ASP A 362 15.32 18.67 -4.26
C ASP A 362 14.24 19.63 -3.74
N ASP A 363 14.05 20.75 -4.44
CA ASP A 363 12.88 21.59 -4.28
C ASP A 363 11.65 20.91 -4.91
N VAL A 364 10.51 21.06 -4.25
CA VAL A 364 9.24 20.45 -4.65
C VAL A 364 8.17 21.53 -4.76
N MET A 365 7.47 21.55 -5.89
CA MET A 365 6.20 22.26 -6.07
C MET A 365 5.20 21.36 -6.76
N ARG A 366 4.02 21.18 -6.15
CA ARG A 366 2.97 20.33 -6.71
C ARG A 366 1.60 20.98 -6.61
N MET A 367 0.75 20.63 -7.56
CA MET A 367 -0.68 20.91 -7.54
C MET A 367 -1.45 19.61 -7.77
N GLY A 368 -2.61 19.48 -7.16
CA GLY A 368 -3.43 18.30 -7.31
C GLY A 368 -4.92 18.58 -7.28
N LEU A 369 -5.65 17.77 -8.01
CA LEU A 369 -7.10 17.65 -7.97
C LEU A 369 -7.44 16.22 -7.61
N GLY A 370 -8.21 16.01 -6.55
CA GLY A 370 -8.69 14.71 -6.14
C GLY A 370 -10.19 14.72 -5.89
N TYR A 371 -10.87 13.66 -6.27
CA TYR A 371 -12.32 13.53 -6.10
C TYR A 371 -12.74 12.09 -5.78
N MET A 372 -13.88 11.96 -5.10
CA MET A 372 -14.59 10.68 -4.85
C MET A 372 -16.05 10.83 -5.27
N PHE A 373 -16.68 9.76 -5.74
CA PHE A 373 -18.09 9.75 -6.18
C PHE A 373 -18.81 8.46 -5.77
#